data_5880eec3e8e8c53071693a425b01983c
#
_entry.id   5880eec3e8e8c53071693a425b01983c
#
_cell.length_a   1.000
_cell.length_b   1.000
_cell.length_c   1.000
_cell.angle_alpha   90.00
_cell.angle_beta   90.00
_cell.angle_gamma   90.00
#
_symmetry.space_group_name_H-M   'P 1'
#
loop_
_entity.id
_entity.type
_entity.pdbx_description
1 polymer ?
#
loop_
_entity_poly.entity_id
_entity_poly.type
_entity_poly.pdbx_seq_one_letter_code
_entity_poly.pdbx_strand_id
1 'polypeptide(L)'
;MIPARLFDSAPDDARTVPAREAARYDTPLPHTLTAHLPLPGKDPVWPYINIGKWKIDSNNYAASWRHELSIWRHEHKLRMGYSDAQYRRADTAWSQRNFVHTQMMVEDRYFYDPVARKYTVDRYLDDLIHRYGGIDSVLIWYVYPNIGIDARNQTELAYDMPGGLEGLKQAVLDFQRRGVRVFLPTMAWDNGTHNEHKPDWQAVTELAVAVGADGVNGDTYNGVPRAFLECADGHGIPLVYQPEGSLSSDEMLQWNLQSWSKASTEVIPAVHKVKWLESRHMVNLENRWARDRTNDFQYMFFNGIGYTSWENVWGIWNQFTERDGETLRRIATIYRKFPELLVSPHWEPYSTCLQHDVFASKFPSPFCTLWTVVNRNEYEVEGETLMVPHNAGRRYYDAWNGRELQPLLAGDGAAATATITLKLEKRGFGAVLAVESAAPVADLDGFMASMAALADKPLQSFSGAWKPIPQQLVPIAPTKPAATAPVGMVTIPAGSFDFKVGGVEVEGYTWAGMDFQYPWESTARRYHRHRIEMKAFHFDRYPVTNADFKKFIDATGYHPADDHNFLRDWVNGAPRDGWDNKPVTWVSLEDARAYAQWAGKRLPHEWEWQYAAQGQDGRIYPWGDQWN
;
A
#
# COMPACT_ATOMS: atom_id res chain seq x y z
N MET A 1 14.68 -2.02 17.19
CA MET A 1 14.98 -0.63 16.74
C MET A 1 16.13 -0.73 15.76
N ILE A 2 15.86 -0.57 14.49
CA ILE A 2 16.90 -0.37 13.47
C ILE A 2 17.51 0.99 13.78
N PRO A 3 18.84 1.12 13.98
CA PRO A 3 19.43 2.40 14.30
C PRO A 3 19.12 3.40 13.19
N ALA A 4 18.70 4.61 13.55
CA ALA A 4 18.41 5.71 12.61
C ALA A 4 19.56 6.05 11.64
N ARG A 5 20.75 5.52 11.87
CA ARG A 5 21.94 5.72 11.01
C ARG A 5 21.97 4.88 9.73
N LEU A 6 21.06 3.89 9.57
CA LEU A 6 20.99 3.13 8.31
C LEU A 6 20.37 3.94 7.15
N PHE A 7 19.73 5.06 7.46
CA PHE A 7 19.11 5.92 6.45
C PHE A 7 20.03 7.04 5.92
N ASP A 8 21.19 7.22 6.53
CA ASP A 8 22.14 8.30 6.16
C ASP A 8 23.20 7.88 5.11
N SER A 9 23.17 6.67 4.60
CA SER A 9 24.27 6.10 3.81
C SER A 9 24.03 5.93 2.31
N ALA A 10 22.92 6.45 1.76
CA ALA A 10 22.84 6.55 0.30
C ALA A 10 23.74 7.70 -0.19
N PRO A 11 24.41 7.56 -1.31
CA PRO A 11 25.14 8.65 -1.92
C PRO A 11 24.25 9.88 -2.04
N ASP A 12 24.72 11.03 -1.62
CA ASP A 12 23.96 12.31 -1.65
C ASP A 12 23.43 12.66 -3.05
N ASP A 13 24.04 12.13 -4.08
CA ASP A 13 23.67 12.30 -5.49
C ASP A 13 22.48 11.46 -5.94
N ALA A 14 22.11 10.41 -5.20
CA ALA A 14 20.98 9.53 -5.55
C ALA A 14 19.63 10.01 -4.99
N ARG A 15 19.61 10.87 -3.99
CA ARG A 15 18.40 11.22 -3.22
C ARG A 15 17.91 12.64 -3.37
N THR A 16 18.75 13.55 -3.74
CA THR A 16 18.43 14.98 -3.73
C THR A 16 19.00 15.68 -4.94
N VAL A 17 18.20 16.57 -5.53
CA VAL A 17 18.74 17.65 -6.35
C VAL A 17 19.71 18.44 -5.45
N PRO A 18 20.93 18.78 -5.90
CA PRO A 18 21.85 19.58 -5.12
C PRO A 18 21.13 20.79 -4.50
N ALA A 19 21.39 21.10 -3.24
CA ALA A 19 20.67 22.14 -2.51
C ALA A 19 20.63 23.49 -3.27
N ARG A 20 21.64 23.75 -4.08
CA ARG A 20 21.70 24.95 -4.95
C ARG A 20 20.74 24.90 -6.13
N GLU A 21 20.45 23.73 -6.67
CA GLU A 21 19.46 23.54 -7.75
C GLU A 21 18.05 23.45 -7.18
N ALA A 22 17.86 22.78 -6.06
CA ALA A 22 16.59 22.76 -5.36
C ALA A 22 16.13 24.17 -5.00
N ALA A 23 17.02 25.01 -4.48
CA ALA A 23 16.73 26.41 -4.18
C ALA A 23 16.34 27.23 -5.42
N ARG A 24 16.85 26.88 -6.60
CA ARG A 24 16.51 27.55 -7.85
C ARG A 24 15.06 27.33 -8.27
N TYR A 25 14.51 26.16 -7.97
CA TYR A 25 13.16 25.74 -8.36
C TYR A 25 12.16 25.87 -7.22
N ASP A 26 12.63 26.12 -6.01
CA ASP A 26 11.78 26.28 -4.83
C ASP A 26 11.12 27.66 -4.86
N THR A 27 9.93 27.72 -5.44
CA THR A 27 9.10 28.91 -5.40
C THR A 27 8.20 28.81 -4.16
N PRO A 28 8.29 29.74 -3.23
CA PRO A 28 7.42 29.77 -2.07
C PRO A 28 5.96 29.69 -2.48
N LEU A 29 5.19 28.85 -1.80
CA LEU A 29 3.74 28.84 -1.98
C LEU A 29 3.16 30.21 -1.62
N PRO A 30 2.12 30.69 -2.33
CA PRO A 30 1.42 31.90 -1.95
C PRO A 30 0.98 31.84 -0.49
N HIS A 31 1.04 32.97 0.20
CA HIS A 31 0.67 33.05 1.62
C HIS A 31 -0.70 32.45 1.91
N THR A 32 -1.66 32.68 1.01
CA THR A 32 -3.01 32.11 1.06
C THR A 32 -3.04 30.59 0.99
N LEU A 33 -2.01 29.93 0.44
CA LEU A 33 -1.89 28.49 0.44
C LEU A 33 -1.20 27.96 1.68
N THR A 34 -0.13 28.62 2.12
CA THR A 34 0.64 28.17 3.28
C THR A 34 -0.06 28.43 4.60
N ALA A 35 -0.82 29.51 4.68
CA ALA A 35 -1.63 29.82 5.87
C ALA A 35 -2.81 28.85 6.06
N HIS A 36 -3.15 28.10 5.04
CA HIS A 36 -4.41 27.34 4.93
C HIS A 36 -4.25 25.88 4.60
N LEU A 37 -3.08 25.31 4.85
CA LEU A 37 -3.05 23.88 5.10
C LEU A 37 -3.93 23.67 6.33
N PRO A 38 -5.13 23.11 6.16
CA PRO A 38 -6.12 23.14 7.21
C PRO A 38 -5.64 22.33 8.40
N LEU A 39 -5.27 23.02 9.45
CA LEU A 39 -5.07 22.41 10.74
C LEU A 39 -6.35 22.57 11.53
N PRO A 40 -7.04 21.49 11.90
CA PRO A 40 -8.28 21.60 12.65
C PRO A 40 -8.15 22.56 13.84
N GLY A 41 -9.02 23.54 13.90
CA GLY A 41 -9.11 24.48 15.02
C GLY A 41 -8.06 25.58 15.07
N LYS A 42 -7.20 25.75 14.06
CA LYS A 42 -6.13 26.76 14.10
C LYS A 42 -6.30 27.92 13.14
N ASP A 43 -7.08 27.78 12.09
CA ASP A 43 -7.26 28.86 11.13
C ASP A 43 -8.73 29.07 10.76
N PRO A 44 -9.32 30.17 11.20
CA PRO A 44 -10.70 30.51 10.88
C PRO A 44 -10.90 31.04 9.46
N VAL A 45 -9.85 31.25 8.70
CA VAL A 45 -9.90 31.91 7.38
C VAL A 45 -9.97 30.91 6.24
N TRP A 46 -9.93 29.64 6.54
CA TRP A 46 -9.92 28.59 5.56
C TRP A 46 -11.22 28.56 4.73
N PRO A 47 -11.16 28.49 3.39
CA PRO A 47 -12.35 28.72 2.55
C PRO A 47 -13.47 27.70 2.73
N TYR A 48 -13.18 26.51 3.24
CA TYR A 48 -14.20 25.49 3.50
C TYR A 48 -14.91 25.68 4.83
N ILE A 49 -14.31 26.41 5.76
CA ILE A 49 -14.91 26.66 7.06
C ILE A 49 -16.14 27.53 6.86
N ASN A 50 -17.24 27.10 7.43
CA ASN A 50 -18.47 27.89 7.44
C ASN A 50 -19.10 28.15 6.07
N ILE A 51 -18.99 27.28 5.13
CA ILE A 51 -19.68 27.46 3.84
C ILE A 51 -21.15 27.78 4.03
N GLY A 52 -21.82 27.12 4.97
CA GLY A 52 -23.21 27.47 5.32
C GLY A 52 -23.39 28.85 5.91
N LYS A 53 -22.47 29.32 6.74
CA LYS A 53 -22.48 30.61 7.40
C LYS A 53 -21.96 31.76 6.53
N TRP A 54 -20.95 31.44 5.67
CA TRP A 54 -20.23 32.41 4.86
C TRP A 54 -20.47 32.20 3.36
N LYS A 55 -21.67 31.79 3.01
CA LYS A 55 -22.06 31.37 1.68
C LYS A 55 -21.63 32.33 0.55
N ILE A 56 -21.69 33.61 0.76
CA ILE A 56 -21.32 34.64 -0.23
C ILE A 56 -19.81 34.89 -0.19
N ASP A 57 -19.26 35.08 0.99
CA ASP A 57 -17.86 35.44 1.18
C ASP A 57 -16.94 34.26 0.89
N SER A 58 -17.35 33.05 1.26
CA SER A 58 -16.56 31.83 0.95
C SER A 58 -16.49 31.50 -0.54
N ASN A 59 -17.53 31.80 -1.32
CA ASN A 59 -17.50 31.66 -2.76
C ASN A 59 -16.49 32.60 -3.42
N ASN A 60 -16.52 33.88 -3.00
CA ASN A 60 -15.56 34.87 -3.48
C ASN A 60 -14.15 34.54 -3.02
N TYR A 61 -13.98 34.13 -1.79
CA TYR A 61 -12.67 33.74 -1.24
C TYR A 61 -12.12 32.50 -1.93
N ALA A 62 -12.92 31.47 -2.12
CA ALA A 62 -12.51 30.25 -2.82
C ALA A 62 -12.12 30.51 -4.27
N ALA A 63 -12.83 31.38 -4.97
CA ALA A 63 -12.50 31.78 -6.33
C ALA A 63 -11.18 32.57 -6.40
N SER A 64 -10.99 33.52 -5.51
CA SER A 64 -9.75 34.30 -5.38
C SER A 64 -8.56 33.41 -5.03
N TRP A 65 -8.74 32.52 -4.07
CA TRP A 65 -7.71 31.53 -3.67
C TRP A 65 -7.34 30.60 -4.82
N ARG A 66 -8.30 30.06 -5.57
CA ARG A 66 -8.01 29.24 -6.77
C ARG A 66 -7.27 30.03 -7.86
N HIS A 67 -7.59 31.30 -8.01
CA HIS A 67 -6.92 32.17 -8.97
C HIS A 67 -5.43 32.36 -8.59
N GLU A 68 -5.14 32.70 -7.35
CA GLU A 68 -3.76 32.83 -6.85
C GLU A 68 -3.00 31.50 -6.96
N LEU A 69 -3.64 30.39 -6.63
CA LEU A 69 -3.08 29.05 -6.75
C LEU A 69 -2.74 28.71 -8.22
N SER A 70 -3.56 29.16 -9.15
CA SER A 70 -3.32 28.97 -10.59
C SER A 70 -2.16 29.83 -11.11
N ILE A 71 -2.06 31.09 -10.64
CA ILE A 71 -0.93 31.96 -10.93
C ILE A 71 0.36 31.35 -10.38
N TRP A 72 0.35 30.92 -9.11
CA TRP A 72 1.51 30.27 -8.49
C TRP A 72 1.95 29.06 -9.30
N ARG A 73 1.04 28.17 -9.69
CA ARG A 73 1.34 26.97 -10.51
C ARG A 73 2.02 27.36 -11.83
N HIS A 74 1.48 28.36 -12.51
CA HIS A 74 2.01 28.81 -13.78
C HIS A 74 3.44 29.38 -13.63
N GLU A 75 3.64 30.31 -12.70
CA GLU A 75 4.93 30.93 -12.44
C GLU A 75 5.96 29.91 -11.94
N HIS A 76 5.55 28.99 -11.08
CA HIS A 76 6.42 27.94 -10.55
C HIS A 76 6.92 27.05 -11.68
N LYS A 77 6.05 26.57 -12.55
CA LYS A 77 6.44 25.81 -13.75
C LYS A 77 7.39 26.58 -14.68
N LEU A 78 7.17 27.86 -14.89
CA LEU A 78 8.08 28.69 -15.69
C LEU A 78 9.47 28.78 -15.05
N ARG A 79 9.55 29.02 -13.76
CA ARG A 79 10.83 29.17 -13.05
C ARG A 79 11.66 27.89 -13.04
N MET A 80 11.03 26.73 -12.93
CA MET A 80 11.74 25.45 -12.97
C MET A 80 12.00 24.92 -14.38
N GLY A 81 11.61 25.66 -15.43
CA GLY A 81 11.75 25.19 -16.81
C GLY A 81 11.00 23.89 -17.08
N TYR A 82 9.80 23.77 -16.53
CA TYR A 82 9.02 22.51 -16.53
C TYR A 82 8.73 22.03 -17.94
N SER A 83 8.99 20.74 -18.20
CA SER A 83 8.62 20.02 -19.40
C SER A 83 7.65 18.88 -19.07
N ASP A 84 6.56 18.79 -19.81
CA ASP A 84 5.59 17.70 -19.71
C ASP A 84 5.82 16.57 -20.71
N ALA A 85 7.02 16.50 -21.30
CA ALA A 85 7.35 15.57 -22.37
C ALA A 85 7.04 14.10 -22.01
N GLN A 86 7.34 13.68 -20.79
CA GLN A 86 7.09 12.31 -20.33
C GLN A 86 5.59 12.01 -20.17
N TYR A 87 4.76 13.00 -19.78
CA TYR A 87 3.30 12.83 -19.67
C TYR A 87 2.59 12.78 -21.03
N ARG A 88 3.25 13.18 -22.10
CA ARG A 88 2.72 13.11 -23.49
C ARG A 88 3.08 11.82 -24.21
N ARG A 89 3.91 10.98 -23.62
CA ARG A 89 4.29 9.69 -24.21
C ARG A 89 3.08 8.74 -24.19
N ALA A 90 2.79 8.14 -25.35
CA ALA A 90 1.69 7.19 -25.48
C ALA A 90 1.95 5.86 -24.74
N ASP A 91 3.21 5.44 -24.69
CA ASP A 91 3.65 4.18 -24.08
C ASP A 91 3.59 4.18 -22.54
N THR A 92 3.65 5.35 -21.91
CA THR A 92 3.51 5.53 -20.46
C THR A 92 2.18 6.16 -20.03
N ALA A 93 1.27 6.47 -20.99
CA ALA A 93 -0.01 7.14 -20.71
C ALA A 93 -0.92 6.36 -19.74
N TRP A 94 -0.75 5.04 -19.64
CA TRP A 94 -1.46 4.21 -18.68
C TRP A 94 -1.20 4.64 -17.23
N SER A 95 -0.04 5.24 -16.93
CA SER A 95 0.32 5.71 -15.59
C SER A 95 -0.67 6.74 -15.04
N GLN A 96 -1.32 7.51 -15.92
CA GLN A 96 -2.31 8.51 -15.58
C GLN A 96 -3.67 7.92 -15.16
N ARG A 97 -3.83 6.60 -15.31
CA ARG A 97 -5.05 5.82 -15.02
C ARG A 97 -4.81 4.71 -14.00
N ASN A 98 -3.67 4.71 -13.34
CA ASN A 98 -3.29 3.74 -12.31
C ASN A 98 -3.94 4.10 -10.96
N PHE A 99 -5.27 3.97 -10.88
CA PHE A 99 -6.06 4.41 -9.73
C PHE A 99 -5.93 3.51 -8.52
N VAL A 100 -5.80 2.20 -8.74
CA VAL A 100 -5.64 1.21 -7.66
C VAL A 100 -4.36 0.44 -7.89
N HIS A 101 -3.38 0.77 -7.08
CA HIS A 101 -2.09 0.09 -7.01
C HIS A 101 -2.07 -0.86 -5.81
N THR A 102 -1.34 -1.95 -5.87
CA THR A 102 -1.13 -2.81 -4.70
C THR A 102 0.33 -3.19 -4.53
N GLN A 103 0.79 -3.24 -3.29
CA GLN A 103 2.03 -3.90 -2.95
C GLN A 103 1.73 -5.33 -2.51
N MET A 104 2.34 -6.29 -3.17
CA MET A 104 2.17 -7.71 -2.90
C MET A 104 3.48 -8.34 -2.47
N MET A 105 3.46 -8.94 -1.29
CA MET A 105 4.58 -9.76 -0.83
C MET A 105 4.56 -11.11 -1.54
N VAL A 106 5.73 -11.59 -1.93
CA VAL A 106 5.85 -12.83 -2.73
C VAL A 106 5.42 -14.10 -1.97
N GLU A 107 5.29 -14.04 -0.66
CA GLU A 107 4.78 -15.12 0.18
C GLU A 107 3.25 -15.19 0.23
N ASP A 108 2.54 -14.28 -0.44
CA ASP A 108 1.08 -14.31 -0.47
C ASP A 108 0.58 -15.64 -1.05
N ARG A 109 -0.24 -16.35 -0.26
CA ARG A 109 -0.72 -17.69 -0.60
C ARG A 109 -1.73 -17.71 -1.75
N TYR A 110 -2.30 -16.57 -2.11
CA TYR A 110 -3.11 -16.42 -3.31
C TYR A 110 -2.26 -16.18 -4.56
N PHE A 111 -1.03 -15.69 -4.40
CA PHE A 111 -0.12 -15.43 -5.50
C PHE A 111 0.74 -16.64 -5.88
N TYR A 112 1.21 -17.41 -4.89
CA TYR A 112 2.02 -18.60 -5.15
C TYR A 112 1.52 -19.81 -4.38
N ASP A 113 1.36 -20.93 -5.08
CA ASP A 113 1.03 -22.23 -4.50
C ASP A 113 2.31 -23.06 -4.37
N PRO A 114 2.85 -23.24 -3.15
CA PRO A 114 4.09 -23.98 -2.94
C PRO A 114 3.94 -25.48 -3.17
N VAL A 115 2.72 -26.04 -3.06
CA VAL A 115 2.47 -27.47 -3.30
C VAL A 115 2.43 -27.76 -4.80
N ALA A 116 1.69 -26.92 -5.55
CA ALA A 116 1.65 -27.01 -7.01
C ALA A 116 2.86 -26.39 -7.70
N ARG A 117 3.74 -25.69 -6.95
CA ARG A 117 4.96 -24.98 -7.42
C ARG A 117 4.68 -24.05 -8.61
N LYS A 118 3.65 -23.26 -8.49
CA LYS A 118 3.25 -22.33 -9.56
C LYS A 118 2.72 -21.02 -9.03
N TYR A 119 2.92 -19.99 -9.84
CA TYR A 119 2.25 -18.71 -9.63
C TYR A 119 0.76 -18.81 -9.95
N THR A 120 -0.08 -18.28 -9.08
CA THR A 120 -1.55 -18.32 -9.18
C THR A 120 -2.09 -16.90 -9.32
N VAL A 121 -1.56 -16.16 -10.30
CA VAL A 121 -1.91 -14.75 -10.56
C VAL A 121 -3.42 -14.56 -10.76
N ASP A 122 -4.08 -15.46 -11.49
CA ASP A 122 -5.53 -15.36 -11.69
C ASP A 122 -6.29 -15.45 -10.36
N ARG A 123 -5.93 -16.40 -9.48
CA ARG A 123 -6.53 -16.54 -8.16
C ARG A 123 -6.34 -15.27 -7.30
N TYR A 124 -5.16 -14.70 -7.33
CA TYR A 124 -4.85 -13.46 -6.63
C TYR A 124 -5.71 -12.30 -7.13
N LEU A 125 -5.77 -12.10 -8.45
CA LEU A 125 -6.55 -11.03 -9.05
C LEU A 125 -8.07 -11.22 -8.87
N ASP A 126 -8.58 -12.44 -8.95
CA ASP A 126 -9.99 -12.72 -8.76
C ASP A 126 -10.44 -12.42 -7.32
N ASP A 127 -9.58 -12.68 -6.31
CA ASP A 127 -9.82 -12.27 -4.93
C ASP A 127 -9.92 -10.75 -4.80
N LEU A 128 -8.98 -10.00 -5.39
CA LEU A 128 -9.00 -8.53 -5.35
C LEU A 128 -10.20 -7.94 -6.10
N ILE A 129 -10.61 -8.53 -7.21
CA ILE A 129 -11.82 -8.15 -7.95
C ILE A 129 -13.04 -8.36 -7.04
N HIS A 130 -13.12 -9.52 -6.40
CA HIS A 130 -14.21 -9.84 -5.49
C HIS A 130 -14.30 -8.87 -4.31
N ARG A 131 -13.18 -8.53 -3.68
CA ARG A 131 -13.16 -7.72 -2.47
C ARG A 131 -13.34 -6.23 -2.71
N TYR A 132 -12.71 -5.65 -3.74
CA TYR A 132 -12.75 -4.20 -3.98
C TYR A 132 -12.68 -3.76 -5.45
N GLY A 133 -13.02 -4.62 -6.38
CA GLY A 133 -13.14 -4.24 -7.80
C GLY A 133 -11.85 -4.31 -8.60
N GLY A 134 -10.80 -4.96 -8.05
CA GLY A 134 -9.53 -5.21 -8.75
C GLY A 134 -8.57 -4.04 -8.74
N ILE A 135 -7.40 -4.26 -9.36
CA ILE A 135 -6.25 -3.35 -9.37
C ILE A 135 -5.85 -3.00 -10.79
N ASP A 136 -5.15 -1.86 -10.95
CA ASP A 136 -4.61 -1.39 -12.21
C ASP A 136 -3.11 -1.72 -12.32
N SER A 137 -2.42 -1.83 -11.19
CA SER A 137 -1.02 -2.25 -11.13
C SER A 137 -0.67 -2.97 -9.84
N VAL A 138 0.41 -3.74 -9.88
CA VAL A 138 0.98 -4.48 -8.76
C VAL A 138 2.47 -4.19 -8.62
N LEU A 139 2.94 -3.99 -7.40
CA LEU A 139 4.35 -4.03 -7.03
C LEU A 139 4.65 -5.44 -6.49
N ILE A 140 5.45 -6.20 -7.21
CA ILE A 140 5.91 -7.52 -6.77
C ILE A 140 7.09 -7.32 -5.81
N TRP A 141 6.82 -7.50 -4.51
CA TRP A 141 7.79 -7.22 -3.46
C TRP A 141 8.50 -8.51 -3.02
N TYR A 142 9.68 -8.78 -3.58
CA TYR A 142 10.48 -9.98 -3.29
C TYR A 142 11.62 -9.73 -2.29
N VAL A 143 11.83 -8.50 -1.85
CA VAL A 143 13.05 -8.13 -1.11
C VAL A 143 12.94 -8.43 0.38
N TYR A 144 12.01 -7.82 1.10
CA TYR A 144 11.98 -7.88 2.55
C TYR A 144 11.91 -9.29 3.15
N PRO A 145 11.21 -10.25 2.56
CA PRO A 145 11.17 -11.59 3.13
C PRO A 145 12.54 -12.25 3.25
N ASN A 146 13.48 -11.85 2.40
CA ASN A 146 14.79 -12.48 2.26
C ASN A 146 15.95 -11.57 2.70
N ILE A 147 15.68 -10.28 2.98
CA ILE A 147 16.73 -9.34 3.36
C ILE A 147 17.36 -9.72 4.70
N GLY A 148 18.69 -9.74 4.74
CA GLY A 148 19.44 -10.07 5.95
C GLY A 148 19.55 -11.56 6.27
N ILE A 149 18.99 -12.45 5.45
CA ILE A 149 19.20 -13.90 5.57
C ILE A 149 20.62 -14.28 5.18
N ASP A 150 21.12 -13.70 4.11
CA ASP A 150 22.47 -13.89 3.59
C ASP A 150 23.04 -12.62 2.93
N ALA A 151 24.07 -12.73 2.11
CA ALA A 151 24.77 -11.62 1.49
C ALA A 151 24.14 -11.13 0.17
N ARG A 152 22.98 -11.65 -0.24
CA ARG A 152 22.34 -11.25 -1.49
C ARG A 152 21.85 -9.81 -1.43
N ASN A 153 22.00 -9.11 -2.56
CA ASN A 153 21.45 -7.78 -2.75
C ASN A 153 20.01 -7.84 -3.31
N GLN A 154 19.37 -6.68 -3.46
CA GLN A 154 18.00 -6.55 -3.94
C GLN A 154 17.77 -7.17 -5.33
N THR A 155 18.75 -7.16 -6.22
CA THR A 155 18.61 -7.72 -7.57
C THR A 155 18.73 -9.25 -7.54
N GLU A 156 19.66 -9.78 -6.74
CA GLU A 156 19.84 -11.23 -6.58
C GLU A 156 18.61 -11.91 -5.98
N LEU A 157 17.86 -11.23 -5.13
CA LEU A 157 16.61 -11.74 -4.56
C LEU A 157 15.52 -11.98 -5.62
N ALA A 158 15.54 -11.20 -6.71
CA ALA A 158 14.65 -11.45 -7.86
C ALA A 158 14.99 -12.77 -8.58
N TYR A 159 16.27 -13.09 -8.71
CA TYR A 159 16.72 -14.35 -9.33
C TYR A 159 16.41 -15.58 -8.48
N ASP A 160 16.18 -15.39 -7.19
CA ASP A 160 15.86 -16.47 -6.24
C ASP A 160 14.35 -16.76 -6.12
N MET A 161 13.52 -16.04 -6.82
CA MET A 161 12.10 -16.36 -6.87
C MET A 161 11.85 -17.74 -7.48
N PRO A 162 10.78 -18.46 -7.10
CA PRO A 162 10.45 -19.76 -7.67
C PRO A 162 10.44 -19.76 -9.20
N GLY A 163 11.22 -20.65 -9.82
CA GLY A 163 11.45 -20.66 -11.26
C GLY A 163 12.47 -19.63 -11.76
N GLY A 164 13.12 -18.92 -10.83
CA GLY A 164 14.13 -17.89 -11.16
C GLY A 164 13.56 -16.74 -11.99
N LEU A 165 14.44 -16.16 -12.80
CA LEU A 165 14.07 -15.02 -13.66
C LEU A 165 12.95 -15.34 -14.65
N GLU A 166 12.93 -16.56 -15.20
CA GLU A 166 11.88 -16.99 -16.14
C GLU A 166 10.54 -17.16 -15.43
N GLY A 167 10.52 -17.65 -14.19
CA GLY A 167 9.32 -17.72 -13.36
C GLY A 167 8.76 -16.32 -13.06
N LEU A 168 9.62 -15.38 -12.69
CA LEU A 168 9.22 -13.99 -12.46
C LEU A 168 8.66 -13.35 -13.75
N LYS A 169 9.33 -13.56 -14.89
CA LYS A 169 8.86 -13.08 -16.19
C LYS A 169 7.49 -13.64 -16.55
N GLN A 170 7.24 -14.93 -16.30
CA GLN A 170 5.93 -15.52 -16.55
C GLN A 170 4.86 -14.89 -15.65
N ALA A 171 5.17 -14.64 -14.38
CA ALA A 171 4.24 -13.94 -13.47
C ALA A 171 3.92 -12.53 -13.97
N VAL A 172 4.93 -11.79 -14.46
CA VAL A 172 4.73 -10.45 -15.08
C VAL A 172 3.77 -10.55 -16.27
N LEU A 173 4.00 -11.49 -17.18
CA LEU A 173 3.14 -11.72 -18.35
C LEU A 173 1.70 -12.08 -17.95
N ASP A 174 1.52 -12.87 -16.90
CA ASP A 174 0.20 -13.27 -16.42
C ASP A 174 -0.58 -12.08 -15.83
N PHE A 175 0.08 -11.16 -15.11
CA PHE A 175 -0.53 -9.90 -14.69
C PHE A 175 -0.91 -9.02 -15.90
N GLN A 176 0.01 -8.86 -16.84
CA GLN A 176 -0.20 -8.02 -18.04
C GLN A 176 -1.32 -8.59 -18.93
N ARG A 177 -1.43 -9.92 -19.06
CA ARG A 177 -2.55 -10.59 -19.75
C ARG A 177 -3.91 -10.21 -19.16
N ARG A 178 -3.97 -9.94 -17.84
CA ARG A 178 -5.17 -9.49 -17.14
C ARG A 178 -5.31 -7.96 -17.12
N GLY A 179 -4.46 -7.24 -17.86
CA GLY A 179 -4.48 -5.77 -17.96
C GLY A 179 -3.85 -5.06 -16.76
N VAL A 180 -3.14 -5.77 -15.89
CA VAL A 180 -2.49 -5.22 -14.69
C VAL A 180 -1.02 -4.94 -14.98
N ARG A 181 -0.56 -3.71 -14.69
CA ARG A 181 0.82 -3.29 -14.86
C ARG A 181 1.68 -3.75 -13.69
N VAL A 182 2.96 -4.03 -13.95
CA VAL A 182 3.87 -4.61 -12.97
C VAL A 182 5.02 -3.67 -12.66
N PHE A 183 5.21 -3.39 -11.36
CA PHE A 183 6.35 -2.67 -10.82
C PHE A 183 7.32 -3.63 -10.12
N LEU A 184 8.60 -3.34 -10.25
CA LEU A 184 9.65 -3.97 -9.44
C LEU A 184 10.14 -2.97 -8.38
N PRO A 185 10.59 -3.45 -7.21
CA PRO A 185 11.15 -2.59 -6.19
C PRO A 185 12.59 -2.17 -6.50
N THR A 186 12.99 -1.01 -6.00
CA THR A 186 14.38 -0.63 -5.82
C THR A 186 14.53 0.12 -4.50
N MET A 187 15.60 -0.17 -3.76
CA MET A 187 15.88 0.42 -2.45
C MET A 187 17.24 1.12 -2.48
N ALA A 188 17.24 2.40 -2.11
CA ALA A 188 18.47 3.19 -2.10
C ALA A 188 19.50 2.74 -1.05
N TRP A 189 19.08 1.95 -0.07
CA TRP A 189 19.86 1.55 1.10
C TRP A 189 20.36 0.10 1.06
N ASP A 190 19.90 -0.71 0.10
CA ASP A 190 20.32 -2.10 -0.04
C ASP A 190 21.46 -2.24 -1.04
N ASN A 191 22.62 -1.74 -0.68
CA ASN A 191 23.80 -1.76 -1.55
C ASN A 191 25.05 -2.28 -0.85
N GLY A 192 24.91 -2.91 0.32
CA GLY A 192 26.05 -3.12 1.18
C GLY A 192 26.60 -4.53 1.28
N THR A 193 25.83 -5.56 0.96
CA THR A 193 26.24 -6.95 1.27
C THR A 193 26.94 -7.62 0.10
N HIS A 194 26.41 -7.48 -1.11
CA HIS A 194 27.05 -7.97 -2.33
C HIS A 194 26.99 -6.91 -3.42
N ASN A 195 28.13 -6.56 -3.99
CA ASN A 195 28.22 -5.49 -4.99
C ASN A 195 28.36 -6.12 -6.39
N GLU A 196 27.41 -5.84 -7.26
CA GLU A 196 27.44 -6.28 -8.67
C GLU A 196 28.41 -5.48 -9.55
N HIS A 197 29.14 -4.51 -8.99
CA HIS A 197 30.04 -3.61 -9.68
C HIS A 197 29.37 -2.78 -10.80
N LYS A 198 28.07 -2.53 -10.67
CA LYS A 198 27.28 -1.62 -11.50
C LYS A 198 26.32 -0.81 -10.64
N PRO A 199 25.91 0.39 -11.08
CA PRO A 199 24.94 1.21 -10.35
C PRO A 199 23.56 0.56 -10.25
N ASP A 200 22.80 0.86 -9.19
CA ASP A 200 21.45 0.33 -8.98
C ASP A 200 20.52 0.62 -10.17
N TRP A 201 20.58 1.83 -10.74
CA TRP A 201 19.76 2.18 -11.91
C TRP A 201 20.02 1.28 -13.12
N GLN A 202 21.25 0.80 -13.31
CA GLN A 202 21.57 -0.13 -14.36
C GLN A 202 21.06 -1.54 -14.02
N ALA A 203 21.36 -2.04 -12.82
CA ALA A 203 20.95 -3.37 -12.38
C ALA A 203 19.43 -3.57 -12.42
N VAL A 204 18.68 -2.60 -11.86
CA VAL A 204 17.22 -2.64 -11.84
C VAL A 204 16.61 -2.46 -13.23
N THR A 205 17.18 -1.61 -14.07
CA THR A 205 16.72 -1.44 -15.45
C THR A 205 16.93 -2.73 -16.26
N GLU A 206 18.11 -3.34 -16.17
CA GLU A 206 18.40 -4.62 -16.84
C GLU A 206 17.45 -5.74 -16.38
N LEU A 207 17.15 -5.80 -15.09
CA LEU A 207 16.15 -6.72 -14.55
C LEU A 207 14.76 -6.44 -15.12
N ALA A 208 14.33 -5.18 -15.13
CA ALA A 208 13.03 -4.79 -15.69
C ALA A 208 12.91 -5.14 -17.17
N VAL A 209 13.98 -4.95 -17.96
CA VAL A 209 14.06 -5.39 -19.37
C VAL A 209 13.91 -6.91 -19.46
N ALA A 210 14.63 -7.66 -18.63
CA ALA A 210 14.66 -9.11 -18.71
C ALA A 210 13.29 -9.74 -18.43
N VAL A 211 12.52 -9.18 -17.50
CA VAL A 211 11.19 -9.71 -17.12
C VAL A 211 10.03 -9.00 -17.81
N GLY A 212 10.27 -7.88 -18.47
CA GLY A 212 9.23 -7.10 -19.15
C GLY A 212 8.36 -6.27 -18.21
N ALA A 213 8.91 -5.78 -17.09
CA ALA A 213 8.16 -4.96 -16.14
C ALA A 213 7.80 -3.58 -16.72
N ASP A 214 6.72 -2.97 -16.21
CA ASP A 214 6.18 -1.69 -16.68
C ASP A 214 6.72 -0.49 -15.88
N GLY A 215 7.22 -0.71 -14.68
CA GLY A 215 7.69 0.37 -13.82
C GLY A 215 8.60 -0.08 -12.69
N VAL A 216 9.12 0.91 -11.98
CA VAL A 216 9.99 0.73 -10.81
C VAL A 216 9.44 1.57 -9.65
N ASN A 217 9.23 0.92 -8.51
CA ASN A 217 8.91 1.59 -7.25
C ASN A 217 10.20 1.80 -6.45
N GLY A 218 10.44 3.05 -6.05
CA GLY A 218 11.59 3.42 -5.25
C GLY A 218 11.24 3.48 -3.76
N ASP A 219 11.53 2.41 -3.04
CA ASP A 219 11.38 2.36 -1.59
C ASP A 219 12.34 3.34 -0.92
N THR A 220 11.82 4.14 -0.01
CA THR A 220 12.51 5.23 0.70
C THR A 220 13.02 6.38 -0.19
N TYR A 221 12.83 6.33 -1.50
CA TYR A 221 13.16 7.44 -2.37
C TYR A 221 12.16 8.59 -2.21
N ASN A 222 12.70 9.80 -2.07
CA ASN A 222 11.96 11.06 -2.22
C ASN A 222 12.09 11.58 -3.66
N GLY A 223 11.73 10.74 -4.62
CA GLY A 223 11.93 10.91 -6.04
C GLY A 223 13.01 9.96 -6.57
N VAL A 224 12.67 9.13 -7.55
CA VAL A 224 13.63 8.25 -8.23
C VAL A 224 14.57 9.10 -9.08
N PRO A 225 15.89 8.92 -8.98
CA PRO A 225 16.87 9.70 -9.73
C PRO A 225 16.69 9.62 -11.25
N ARG A 226 17.02 10.71 -11.95
CA ARG A 226 16.91 10.80 -13.39
C ARG A 226 17.75 9.77 -14.16
N ALA A 227 18.85 9.31 -13.55
CA ALA A 227 19.71 8.26 -14.10
C ALA A 227 18.95 6.96 -14.45
N PHE A 228 17.89 6.62 -13.70
CA PHE A 228 17.02 5.48 -14.03
C PHE A 228 16.30 5.70 -15.38
N LEU A 229 15.72 6.89 -15.60
CA LEU A 229 15.08 7.23 -16.88
C LEU A 229 16.07 7.18 -18.04
N GLU A 230 17.25 7.79 -17.86
CA GLU A 230 18.29 7.84 -18.89
C GLU A 230 18.80 6.44 -19.24
N CYS A 231 18.91 5.55 -18.26
CA CYS A 231 19.26 4.14 -18.47
C CYS A 231 18.15 3.41 -19.24
N ALA A 232 16.88 3.58 -18.85
CA ALA A 232 15.74 2.94 -19.52
C ALA A 232 15.59 3.42 -20.97
N ASP A 233 15.73 4.72 -21.20
CA ASP A 233 15.71 5.32 -22.56
C ASP A 233 16.86 4.76 -23.42
N GLY A 234 18.05 4.54 -22.81
CA GLY A 234 19.18 3.90 -23.47
C GLY A 234 18.91 2.44 -23.88
N HIS A 235 18.04 1.74 -23.17
CA HIS A 235 17.56 0.39 -23.52
C HIS A 235 16.31 0.41 -24.40
N GLY A 236 15.74 1.58 -24.68
CA GLY A 236 14.53 1.72 -25.51
C GLY A 236 13.25 1.21 -24.84
N ILE A 237 13.19 1.18 -23.49
CA ILE A 237 12.01 0.72 -22.75
C ILE A 237 11.33 1.87 -21.99
N PRO A 238 9.97 1.89 -21.95
CA PRO A 238 9.21 2.92 -21.28
C PRO A 238 8.92 2.51 -19.83
N LEU A 239 9.83 2.77 -18.89
CA LEU A 239 9.58 2.53 -17.48
C LEU A 239 8.89 3.72 -16.79
N VAL A 240 7.93 3.43 -15.93
CA VAL A 240 7.29 4.41 -15.05
C VAL A 240 7.92 4.34 -13.66
N TYR A 241 8.30 5.51 -13.13
CA TYR A 241 8.91 5.61 -11.80
C TYR A 241 7.90 6.11 -10.78
N GLN A 242 7.88 5.42 -9.63
CA GLN A 242 6.95 5.68 -8.52
C GLN A 242 7.75 5.65 -7.19
N PRO A 243 8.25 6.79 -6.69
CA PRO A 243 8.88 6.84 -5.38
C PRO A 243 7.87 6.63 -4.25
N GLU A 244 8.32 6.03 -3.15
CA GLU A 244 7.51 5.84 -1.94
C GLU A 244 7.20 7.18 -1.24
N GLY A 245 8.16 8.09 -1.24
CA GLY A 245 8.03 9.37 -0.56
C GLY A 245 7.52 10.49 -1.46
N SER A 246 7.26 11.64 -0.83
CA SER A 246 7.02 12.89 -1.55
C SER A 246 8.29 13.29 -2.31
N LEU A 247 8.12 13.91 -3.48
CA LEU A 247 9.25 14.38 -4.28
C LEU A 247 10.05 15.43 -3.50
N SER A 248 11.36 15.25 -3.39
CA SER A 248 12.27 16.19 -2.72
C SER A 248 12.41 17.51 -3.47
N SER A 249 12.15 17.50 -4.78
CA SER A 249 12.08 18.67 -5.65
C SER A 249 10.92 18.54 -6.61
N ASP A 250 10.22 19.65 -6.85
CA ASP A 250 9.11 19.67 -7.82
C ASP A 250 9.60 19.45 -9.27
N GLU A 251 10.89 19.66 -9.55
CA GLU A 251 11.50 19.32 -10.84
C GLU A 251 11.40 17.84 -11.16
N MET A 252 11.43 16.97 -10.16
CA MET A 252 11.37 15.52 -10.32
C MET A 252 10.03 15.04 -10.90
N LEU A 253 8.99 15.88 -10.89
CA LEU A 253 7.74 15.64 -11.62
C LEU A 253 7.95 15.40 -13.11
N GLN A 254 9.03 15.92 -13.71
CA GLN A 254 9.27 15.80 -15.13
C GLN A 254 9.58 14.36 -15.59
N TRP A 255 9.97 13.47 -14.65
CA TRP A 255 10.30 12.06 -14.97
C TRP A 255 9.74 11.04 -13.99
N ASN A 256 9.28 11.43 -12.80
CA ASN A 256 8.49 10.57 -11.93
C ASN A 256 7.02 10.79 -12.27
N LEU A 257 6.41 9.88 -13.01
CA LEU A 257 5.01 10.03 -13.48
C LEU A 257 4.00 9.65 -12.40
N GLN A 258 4.45 8.96 -11.37
CA GLN A 258 3.66 8.54 -10.23
C GLN A 258 4.43 8.79 -8.93
N SER A 259 3.73 8.79 -7.81
CA SER A 259 4.33 8.78 -6.46
C SER A 259 3.33 8.24 -5.46
N TRP A 260 3.83 7.68 -4.35
CA TRP A 260 2.99 7.47 -3.17
C TRP A 260 2.90 8.77 -2.37
N SER A 261 1.88 8.85 -1.52
CA SER A 261 1.71 9.97 -0.60
C SER A 261 1.12 9.50 0.71
N LYS A 262 1.73 9.95 1.80
CA LYS A 262 1.21 9.82 3.18
C LYS A 262 0.58 11.16 3.57
N ALA A 263 -0.56 11.50 2.97
CA ALA A 263 -1.25 12.74 3.31
C ALA A 263 -1.89 12.66 4.70
N SER A 264 -1.86 13.77 5.44
CA SER A 264 -2.69 13.88 6.64
C SER A 264 -4.16 13.90 6.24
N THR A 265 -4.88 12.86 6.60
CA THR A 265 -6.31 12.73 6.32
C THR A 265 -7.19 13.27 7.44
N GLU A 266 -6.59 13.86 8.49
CA GLU A 266 -7.32 14.50 9.57
C GLU A 266 -7.95 15.83 9.12
N VAL A 267 -7.32 16.46 8.15
CA VAL A 267 -7.68 17.74 7.62
C VAL A 267 -8.15 17.59 6.18
N ILE A 268 -9.37 17.17 6.02
CA ILE A 268 -9.99 16.96 4.71
C ILE A 268 -11.06 18.02 4.50
N PRO A 269 -11.16 18.49 3.26
CA PRO A 269 -10.34 18.16 2.09
C PRO A 269 -9.20 19.15 1.89
N ALA A 270 -7.96 18.70 1.99
CA ALA A 270 -6.80 19.49 1.54
C ALA A 270 -6.51 19.22 0.06
N VAL A 271 -6.05 20.23 -0.67
CA VAL A 271 -5.61 20.08 -2.06
C VAL A 271 -4.22 19.47 -2.10
N HIS A 272 -4.06 18.40 -2.89
CA HIS A 272 -2.77 17.74 -3.03
C HIS A 272 -1.84 18.55 -3.95
N LYS A 273 -0.70 19.05 -3.42
CA LYS A 273 0.23 19.94 -4.13
C LYS A 273 0.70 19.36 -5.47
N VAL A 274 1.16 18.12 -5.47
CA VAL A 274 1.74 17.48 -6.68
C VAL A 274 0.67 17.32 -7.76
N LYS A 275 -0.53 16.87 -7.38
CA LYS A 275 -1.69 16.77 -8.28
C LYS A 275 -2.12 18.14 -8.83
N TRP A 276 -2.00 19.19 -8.02
CA TRP A 276 -2.28 20.54 -8.48
C TRP A 276 -1.23 21.05 -9.48
N LEU A 277 0.04 20.75 -9.22
CA LEU A 277 1.13 21.13 -10.15
C LEU A 277 1.00 20.42 -11.49
N GLU A 278 0.77 19.12 -11.50
CA GLU A 278 0.59 18.33 -12.73
C GLU A 278 -0.62 17.40 -12.58
N SER A 279 -1.70 17.77 -13.20
CA SER A 279 -2.98 17.03 -13.09
C SER A 279 -2.92 15.59 -13.61
N ARG A 280 -1.94 15.28 -14.47
CA ARG A 280 -1.71 13.94 -15.02
C ARG A 280 -0.83 13.06 -14.13
N HIS A 281 -0.16 13.65 -13.12
CA HIS A 281 0.63 12.88 -12.18
C HIS A 281 -0.29 12.03 -11.31
N MET A 282 -0.06 10.71 -11.30
CA MET A 282 -0.82 9.81 -10.46
C MET A 282 -0.18 9.75 -9.07
N VAL A 283 -0.92 10.24 -8.08
CA VAL A 283 -0.59 10.05 -6.68
C VAL A 283 -1.39 8.87 -6.17
N ASN A 284 -0.74 7.85 -5.66
CA ASN A 284 -1.40 6.76 -4.96
C ASN A 284 -1.29 7.02 -3.45
N LEU A 285 -2.42 7.38 -2.82
CA LEU A 285 -2.46 7.60 -1.38
C LEU A 285 -2.16 6.28 -0.66
N GLU A 286 -1.18 6.30 0.23
CA GLU A 286 -0.74 5.13 0.95
C GLU A 286 -1.00 5.33 2.44
N ASN A 287 -1.82 4.46 3.02
CA ASN A 287 -2.01 4.34 4.45
C ASN A 287 -2.01 2.87 4.85
N ARG A 288 -1.15 2.57 5.80
CA ARG A 288 -0.89 1.21 6.27
C ARG A 288 -1.85 0.84 7.39
N TRP A 289 -1.86 -0.45 7.71
CA TRP A 289 -2.46 -1.06 8.89
C TRP A 289 -3.98 -1.17 8.86
N ALA A 290 -4.49 -2.00 9.76
CA ALA A 290 -5.92 -2.19 9.99
C ALA A 290 -6.52 -0.96 10.68
N ARG A 291 -7.15 -0.10 9.91
CA ARG A 291 -7.77 1.16 10.36
C ARG A 291 -8.96 1.54 9.48
N ASP A 292 -9.82 2.42 9.96
CA ASP A 292 -10.87 3.05 9.16
C ASP A 292 -10.24 3.92 8.06
N ARG A 293 -10.52 3.62 6.81
CA ARG A 293 -9.99 4.31 5.62
C ARG A 293 -10.96 5.32 5.01
N THR A 294 -12.06 5.60 5.67
CA THR A 294 -13.06 6.56 5.16
C THR A 294 -12.45 7.91 4.84
N ASN A 295 -11.59 8.43 5.73
CA ASN A 295 -10.88 9.70 5.50
C ASN A 295 -9.94 9.63 4.30
N ASP A 296 -9.24 8.53 4.15
CA ASP A 296 -8.31 8.31 3.04
C ASP A 296 -9.06 8.33 1.71
N PHE A 297 -10.18 7.61 1.63
CA PHE A 297 -11.00 7.57 0.40
C PHE A 297 -11.69 8.90 0.12
N GLN A 298 -12.10 9.65 1.14
CA GLN A 298 -12.63 11.01 0.94
C GLN A 298 -11.56 11.96 0.41
N TYR A 299 -10.33 11.86 0.94
CA TYR A 299 -9.19 12.63 0.44
C TYR A 299 -8.85 12.24 -1.01
N MET A 300 -8.76 10.93 -1.30
CA MET A 300 -8.57 10.38 -2.63
C MET A 300 -9.62 10.92 -3.61
N PHE A 301 -10.90 10.80 -3.26
CA PHE A 301 -12.02 11.14 -4.13
C PHE A 301 -12.11 12.64 -4.41
N PHE A 302 -11.85 13.47 -3.41
CA PHE A 302 -11.83 14.92 -3.55
C PHE A 302 -10.70 15.38 -4.49
N ASN A 303 -9.54 14.75 -4.41
CA ASN A 303 -8.37 15.13 -5.21
C ASN A 303 -8.30 14.46 -6.59
N GLY A 304 -9.13 13.47 -6.88
CA GLY A 304 -9.02 12.69 -8.12
C GLY A 304 -7.70 11.92 -8.23
N ILE A 305 -7.21 11.39 -7.11
CA ILE A 305 -5.96 10.63 -7.00
C ILE A 305 -6.24 9.14 -6.78
N GLY A 306 -5.22 8.30 -6.88
CA GLY A 306 -5.33 6.86 -6.67
C GLY A 306 -5.12 6.43 -5.22
N TYR A 307 -5.12 5.13 -4.99
CA TYR A 307 -4.91 4.49 -3.70
C TYR A 307 -3.96 3.31 -3.83
N THR A 308 -3.08 3.14 -2.85
CA THR A 308 -2.24 1.95 -2.70
C THR A 308 -2.89 0.99 -1.71
N SER A 309 -3.33 -0.16 -2.20
CA SER A 309 -3.75 -1.26 -1.36
C SER A 309 -2.51 -1.92 -0.74
N TRP A 310 -2.49 -1.99 0.58
CA TRP A 310 -1.40 -2.56 1.31
C TRP A 310 -1.90 -3.64 2.27
N GLU A 311 -1.93 -4.87 1.78
CA GLU A 311 -2.43 -6.03 2.50
C GLU A 311 -1.32 -7.07 2.64
N ASN A 312 -1.37 -7.84 3.73
CA ASN A 312 -0.43 -8.94 4.01
C ASN A 312 1.06 -8.57 3.84
N VAL A 313 1.40 -7.32 4.15
CA VAL A 313 2.79 -6.84 4.13
C VAL A 313 3.48 -7.26 5.43
N TRP A 314 4.71 -7.81 5.32
CA TRP A 314 5.49 -8.39 6.43
C TRP A 314 4.76 -9.48 7.22
N GLY A 315 3.87 -10.24 6.56
CA GLY A 315 3.06 -11.26 7.22
C GLY A 315 1.97 -10.70 8.13
N ILE A 316 1.73 -9.40 8.10
CA ILE A 316 0.67 -8.74 8.84
C ILE A 316 -0.54 -8.56 7.95
N TRP A 317 -1.70 -8.97 8.48
CA TRP A 317 -2.96 -8.86 7.77
C TRP A 317 -3.55 -7.46 7.93
N ASN A 318 -3.47 -6.67 6.88
CA ASN A 318 -4.00 -5.30 6.80
C ASN A 318 -5.26 -5.21 5.92
N GLN A 319 -6.02 -6.27 5.86
CA GLN A 319 -7.18 -6.40 4.99
C GLN A 319 -8.13 -5.20 5.12
N PHE A 320 -8.70 -4.78 4.01
CA PHE A 320 -9.79 -3.82 3.99
C PHE A 320 -11.01 -4.38 4.73
N THR A 321 -11.74 -3.49 5.41
CA THR A 321 -13.10 -3.81 5.86
C THR A 321 -14.00 -4.00 4.64
N GLU A 322 -15.14 -4.67 4.83
CA GLU A 322 -16.12 -4.82 3.74
C GLU A 322 -16.57 -3.44 3.20
N ARG A 323 -16.74 -2.46 4.10
CA ARG A 323 -17.10 -1.08 3.74
C ARG A 323 -16.00 -0.38 2.96
N ASP A 324 -14.75 -0.51 3.39
CA ASP A 324 -13.62 0.07 2.67
C ASP A 324 -13.48 -0.50 1.27
N GLY A 325 -13.61 -1.83 1.14
CA GLY A 325 -13.56 -2.51 -0.15
C GLY A 325 -14.66 -2.06 -1.09
N GLU A 326 -15.89 -1.96 -0.60
CA GLU A 326 -17.01 -1.48 -1.41
C GLU A 326 -16.88 0.02 -1.77
N THR A 327 -16.36 0.83 -0.86
CA THR A 327 -16.08 2.24 -1.14
C THR A 327 -15.06 2.38 -2.27
N LEU A 328 -13.95 1.66 -2.19
CA LEU A 328 -12.91 1.67 -3.22
C LEU A 328 -13.45 1.17 -4.57
N ARG A 329 -14.26 0.11 -4.57
CA ARG A 329 -14.93 -0.41 -5.77
C ARG A 329 -15.74 0.68 -6.48
N ARG A 330 -16.59 1.41 -5.76
CA ARG A 330 -17.44 2.47 -6.34
C ARG A 330 -16.60 3.61 -6.88
N ILE A 331 -15.63 4.08 -6.13
CA ILE A 331 -14.71 5.14 -6.56
C ILE A 331 -13.95 4.71 -7.82
N ALA A 332 -13.34 3.51 -7.82
CA ALA A 332 -12.59 3.00 -8.95
C ALA A 332 -13.46 2.80 -10.20
N THR A 333 -14.74 2.39 -10.04
CA THR A 333 -15.69 2.27 -11.15
C THR A 333 -15.94 3.62 -11.83
N ILE A 334 -16.14 4.69 -11.03
CA ILE A 334 -16.30 6.06 -11.55
C ILE A 334 -15.00 6.52 -12.23
N TYR A 335 -13.87 6.31 -11.60
CA TYR A 335 -12.57 6.76 -12.10
C TYR A 335 -12.18 6.08 -13.43
N ARG A 336 -12.38 4.77 -13.53
CA ARG A 336 -12.12 4.00 -14.75
C ARG A 336 -13.06 4.36 -15.89
N LYS A 337 -14.26 4.87 -15.57
CA LYS A 337 -15.20 5.36 -16.59
C LYS A 337 -14.83 6.74 -17.13
N PHE A 338 -14.29 7.62 -16.28
CA PHE A 338 -14.00 9.02 -16.64
C PHE A 338 -12.53 9.42 -16.36
N PRO A 339 -11.55 8.62 -16.80
CA PRO A 339 -10.15 8.89 -16.47
C PRO A 339 -9.65 10.22 -17.05
N GLU A 340 -10.17 10.63 -18.21
CA GLU A 340 -9.80 11.88 -18.87
C GLU A 340 -10.22 13.12 -18.08
N LEU A 341 -11.31 13.03 -17.32
CA LEU A 341 -11.76 14.13 -16.47
C LEU A 341 -10.82 14.35 -15.30
N LEU A 342 -10.34 13.25 -14.69
CA LEU A 342 -9.48 13.32 -13.51
C LEU A 342 -8.10 13.91 -13.79
N VAL A 343 -7.65 13.91 -15.03
CA VAL A 343 -6.39 14.55 -15.46
C VAL A 343 -6.59 15.96 -16.05
N SER A 344 -7.79 16.51 -15.93
CA SER A 344 -8.11 17.84 -16.44
C SER A 344 -7.18 18.91 -15.84
N PRO A 345 -6.52 19.73 -16.66
CA PRO A 345 -5.73 20.87 -16.16
C PRO A 345 -6.60 21.97 -15.54
N HIS A 346 -7.92 21.89 -15.74
CA HIS A 346 -8.93 22.81 -15.24
C HIS A 346 -9.66 22.29 -14.00
N TRP A 347 -9.05 21.36 -13.26
CA TRP A 347 -9.56 20.92 -11.98
C TRP A 347 -9.79 22.09 -11.02
N GLU A 348 -10.98 22.15 -10.46
CA GLU A 348 -11.39 23.18 -9.52
C GLU A 348 -11.79 22.55 -8.17
N PRO A 349 -10.89 22.53 -7.18
CA PRO A 349 -11.27 22.14 -5.82
C PRO A 349 -12.20 23.17 -5.17
N TYR A 350 -13.00 22.74 -4.20
CA TYR A 350 -13.96 23.55 -3.47
C TYR A 350 -15.00 24.22 -4.36
N SER A 351 -15.66 23.43 -5.21
CA SER A 351 -16.90 23.87 -5.86
C SER A 351 -17.95 24.26 -4.82
N THR A 352 -18.82 25.20 -5.18
CA THR A 352 -19.83 25.74 -4.27
C THR A 352 -20.77 24.65 -3.74
N CYS A 353 -20.64 24.35 -2.46
CA CYS A 353 -21.54 23.49 -1.69
C CYS A 353 -22.48 24.31 -0.83
N LEU A 354 -23.72 23.86 -0.67
CA LEU A 354 -24.77 24.53 0.05
C LEU A 354 -25.00 23.97 1.46
N GLN A 355 -24.37 22.86 1.76
CA GLN A 355 -24.45 22.16 3.04
C GLN A 355 -23.17 22.36 3.84
N HIS A 356 -23.30 22.37 5.16
CA HIS A 356 -22.18 22.44 6.09
C HIS A 356 -21.36 21.14 5.99
N ASP A 357 -20.02 21.22 6.02
CA ASP A 357 -19.08 20.10 5.97
C ASP A 357 -19.30 19.11 4.81
N VAL A 358 -19.87 19.61 3.70
CA VAL A 358 -19.92 18.92 2.41
C VAL A 358 -19.00 19.66 1.44
N PHE A 359 -18.11 18.91 0.80
CA PHE A 359 -17.09 19.46 -0.08
C PHE A 359 -17.13 18.80 -1.45
N ALA A 360 -16.84 19.58 -2.50
CA ALA A 360 -16.82 19.08 -3.86
C ALA A 360 -15.63 19.59 -4.65
N SER A 361 -15.12 18.74 -5.54
CA SER A 361 -14.15 19.07 -6.58
C SER A 361 -14.78 18.92 -7.95
N LYS A 362 -14.48 19.83 -8.87
CA LYS A 362 -14.97 19.84 -10.25
C LYS A 362 -13.85 19.43 -11.22
N PHE A 363 -14.11 18.46 -12.04
CA PHE A 363 -13.24 17.97 -13.11
C PHE A 363 -13.92 18.17 -14.46
N PRO A 364 -13.65 19.29 -15.15
CA PRO A 364 -14.35 19.65 -16.38
C PRO A 364 -13.64 19.12 -17.63
N SER A 365 -14.43 18.87 -18.67
CA SER A 365 -14.02 18.80 -20.05
C SER A 365 -14.99 19.57 -20.95
N PRO A 366 -14.73 19.73 -22.24
CA PRO A 366 -15.67 20.36 -23.17
C PRO A 366 -17.00 19.62 -23.31
N PHE A 367 -17.05 18.33 -22.98
CA PHE A 367 -18.20 17.46 -23.25
C PHE A 367 -18.98 17.05 -22.02
N CYS A 368 -18.31 16.95 -20.89
CA CYS A 368 -18.93 16.62 -19.63
C CYS A 368 -18.11 17.15 -18.45
N THR A 369 -18.73 17.22 -17.30
CA THR A 369 -18.08 17.65 -16.05
C THR A 369 -18.46 16.68 -14.94
N LEU A 370 -17.47 16.22 -14.20
CA LEU A 370 -17.65 15.40 -13.01
C LEU A 370 -17.41 16.26 -11.77
N TRP A 371 -18.32 16.23 -10.81
CA TRP A 371 -18.07 16.67 -9.44
C TRP A 371 -17.99 15.46 -8.52
N THR A 372 -16.88 15.34 -7.81
CA THR A 372 -16.76 14.42 -6.68
C THR A 372 -17.19 15.15 -5.42
N VAL A 373 -18.01 14.51 -4.58
CA VAL A 373 -18.60 15.11 -3.38
C VAL A 373 -18.31 14.24 -2.18
N VAL A 374 -17.91 14.83 -1.07
CA VAL A 374 -17.68 14.15 0.20
C VAL A 374 -18.47 14.80 1.33
N ASN A 375 -19.16 13.99 2.12
CA ASN A 375 -19.85 14.41 3.32
C ASN A 375 -18.98 14.13 4.55
N ARG A 376 -18.52 15.18 5.25
CA ARG A 376 -17.70 15.04 6.46
C ARG A 376 -18.53 14.93 7.74
N ASN A 377 -19.84 15.12 7.64
CA ASN A 377 -20.73 15.04 8.79
C ASN A 377 -20.89 13.60 9.29
N GLU A 378 -21.09 13.46 10.60
CA GLU A 378 -21.46 12.19 11.25
C GLU A 378 -22.95 11.84 11.11
N TYR A 379 -23.67 12.55 10.23
CA TYR A 379 -25.07 12.33 9.90
C TYR A 379 -25.30 12.39 8.39
N GLU A 380 -26.42 11.82 7.97
CA GLU A 380 -26.89 11.88 6.59
C GLU A 380 -27.25 13.31 6.21
N VAL A 381 -26.89 13.73 5.01
CA VAL A 381 -27.27 15.04 4.44
C VAL A 381 -28.18 14.79 3.27
N GLU A 382 -29.37 15.40 3.28
CA GLU A 382 -30.34 15.35 2.19
C GLU A 382 -30.85 16.76 1.87
N GLY A 383 -30.83 17.10 0.58
CA GLY A 383 -31.31 18.41 0.13
C GLY A 383 -30.41 19.08 -0.91
N GLU A 384 -30.62 20.37 -1.12
CA GLU A 384 -29.80 21.19 -2.01
C GLU A 384 -28.33 21.13 -1.59
N THR A 385 -27.49 20.57 -2.45
CA THR A 385 -26.09 20.27 -2.09
C THR A 385 -25.09 21.05 -2.91
N LEU A 386 -25.26 21.10 -4.24
CA LEU A 386 -24.35 21.81 -5.13
C LEU A 386 -25.09 22.90 -5.92
N MET A 387 -24.41 24.01 -6.14
CA MET A 387 -24.84 25.03 -7.10
C MET A 387 -23.77 25.14 -8.19
N VAL A 388 -24.13 24.79 -9.42
CA VAL A 388 -23.20 24.68 -10.55
C VAL A 388 -23.66 25.54 -11.74
N PRO A 389 -22.76 26.03 -12.62
CA PRO A 389 -23.14 26.69 -13.86
C PRO A 389 -23.97 25.78 -14.75
N HIS A 390 -25.00 26.35 -15.38
CA HIS A 390 -25.90 25.62 -16.28
C HIS A 390 -25.77 26.10 -17.73
N ASN A 391 -25.78 25.16 -18.68
CA ASN A 391 -25.94 25.42 -20.11
C ASN A 391 -27.23 24.79 -20.59
N ALA A 392 -27.90 25.43 -21.56
CA ALA A 392 -29.13 24.92 -22.12
C ALA A 392 -28.96 23.49 -22.70
N GLY A 393 -29.86 22.60 -22.33
CA GLY A 393 -29.84 21.20 -22.76
C GLY A 393 -28.86 20.28 -22.01
N ARG A 394 -28.10 20.78 -21.06
CA ARG A 394 -27.25 19.98 -20.19
C ARG A 394 -28.09 19.07 -19.30
N ARG A 395 -27.73 17.77 -19.27
CA ARG A 395 -28.37 16.76 -18.41
C ARG A 395 -27.47 16.46 -17.22
N TYR A 396 -28.06 16.11 -16.09
CA TYR A 396 -27.37 15.84 -14.85
C TYR A 396 -27.66 14.45 -14.34
N TYR A 397 -26.66 13.80 -13.80
CA TYR A 397 -26.74 12.46 -13.26
C TYR A 397 -26.07 12.37 -11.90
N ASP A 398 -26.70 11.68 -10.97
CA ASP A 398 -26.08 11.18 -9.75
C ASP A 398 -25.28 9.91 -10.12
N ALA A 399 -24.01 10.12 -10.46
CA ALA A 399 -23.13 9.05 -10.89
C ALA A 399 -22.73 8.09 -9.76
N TRP A 400 -22.94 8.48 -8.49
CA TRP A 400 -22.74 7.61 -7.34
C TRP A 400 -23.89 6.61 -7.17
N ASN A 401 -25.14 7.07 -7.36
CA ASN A 401 -26.33 6.26 -7.18
C ASN A 401 -26.95 5.78 -8.51
N GLY A 402 -26.35 6.08 -9.65
CA GLY A 402 -26.77 5.55 -10.95
C GLY A 402 -28.14 6.07 -11.43
N ARG A 403 -28.48 7.35 -11.22
CA ARG A 403 -29.79 7.93 -11.60
C ARG A 403 -29.66 9.29 -12.24
N GLU A 404 -30.62 9.64 -13.11
CA GLU A 404 -30.73 11.00 -13.65
C GLU A 404 -31.28 11.96 -12.61
N LEU A 405 -30.78 13.20 -12.62
CA LEU A 405 -31.17 14.28 -11.70
C LEU A 405 -31.98 15.35 -12.43
N GLN A 406 -32.94 15.94 -11.71
CA GLN A 406 -33.73 17.09 -12.14
C GLN A 406 -33.36 18.29 -11.26
N PRO A 407 -32.39 19.14 -11.66
CA PRO A 407 -31.96 20.28 -10.86
C PRO A 407 -32.97 21.40 -10.89
N LEU A 408 -32.94 22.26 -9.87
CA LEU A 408 -33.60 23.56 -9.91
C LEU A 408 -32.75 24.51 -10.74
N LEU A 409 -33.34 25.03 -11.83
CA LEU A 409 -32.67 25.97 -12.72
C LEU A 409 -33.04 27.39 -12.32
N ALA A 410 -32.06 28.30 -12.35
CA ALA A 410 -32.24 29.71 -12.06
C ALA A 410 -31.33 30.56 -12.95
N GLY A 411 -31.80 31.80 -13.29
CA GLY A 411 -31.04 32.71 -14.15
C GLY A 411 -31.06 32.32 -15.63
N ASP A 412 -30.53 33.20 -16.44
CA ASP A 412 -30.46 33.03 -17.89
C ASP A 412 -29.07 33.29 -18.45
N GLY A 413 -28.75 32.68 -19.63
CA GLY A 413 -27.47 32.87 -20.31
C GLY A 413 -26.26 32.48 -19.48
N ALA A 414 -25.26 33.33 -19.39
CA ALA A 414 -24.03 33.08 -18.65
C ALA A 414 -24.22 33.07 -17.12
N ALA A 415 -25.32 33.59 -16.62
CA ALA A 415 -25.67 33.59 -15.19
C ALA A 415 -26.55 32.39 -14.80
N ALA A 416 -26.90 31.53 -15.75
CA ALA A 416 -27.73 30.36 -15.47
C ALA A 416 -27.00 29.37 -14.53
N THR A 417 -27.76 28.92 -13.52
CA THR A 417 -27.28 27.95 -12.53
C THR A 417 -28.22 26.76 -12.40
N ALA A 418 -27.68 25.64 -12.00
CA ALA A 418 -28.44 24.46 -11.59
C ALA A 418 -28.11 24.13 -10.14
N THR A 419 -29.15 24.06 -9.31
CA THR A 419 -29.04 23.60 -7.92
C THR A 419 -29.36 22.13 -7.88
N ILE A 420 -28.39 21.35 -7.43
CA ILE A 420 -28.42 19.87 -7.40
C ILE A 420 -28.78 19.42 -5.98
N THR A 421 -29.81 18.60 -5.87
CA THR A 421 -30.20 17.92 -4.64
C THR A 421 -29.55 16.54 -4.59
N LEU A 422 -28.86 16.24 -3.50
CA LEU A 422 -28.27 14.93 -3.23
C LEU A 422 -28.74 14.39 -1.88
N LYS A 423 -28.67 13.08 -1.77
CA LYS A 423 -28.70 12.35 -0.52
C LYS A 423 -27.34 11.70 -0.31
N LEU A 424 -26.66 12.09 0.76
CA LEU A 424 -25.30 11.65 1.09
C LEU A 424 -25.35 10.93 2.44
N GLU A 425 -24.87 9.69 2.48
CA GLU A 425 -24.74 8.96 3.73
C GLU A 425 -23.81 9.72 4.71
N LYS A 426 -23.93 9.45 6.01
CA LYS A 426 -22.96 9.95 6.99
C LYS A 426 -21.55 9.55 6.58
N ARG A 427 -20.60 10.48 6.64
CA ARG A 427 -19.23 10.26 6.17
C ARG A 427 -19.15 9.62 4.78
N GLY A 428 -20.13 9.91 3.95
CA GLY A 428 -20.33 9.27 2.65
C GLY A 428 -19.79 10.09 1.47
N PHE A 429 -20.20 9.65 0.30
CA PHE A 429 -19.72 10.11 -1.00
C PHE A 429 -20.91 10.45 -1.90
N GLY A 430 -20.64 11.29 -2.90
CA GLY A 430 -21.54 11.57 -3.99
C GLY A 430 -20.76 11.91 -5.25
N ALA A 431 -21.37 11.70 -6.41
CA ALA A 431 -20.78 12.10 -7.68
C ALA A 431 -21.86 12.68 -8.59
N VAL A 432 -21.62 13.87 -9.12
CA VAL A 432 -22.52 14.49 -10.08
C VAL A 432 -21.83 14.55 -11.44
N LEU A 433 -22.46 14.00 -12.45
CA LEU A 433 -22.02 14.11 -13.84
C LEU A 433 -22.97 15.04 -14.60
N ALA A 434 -22.42 16.08 -15.21
CA ALA A 434 -23.14 16.91 -16.17
C ALA A 434 -22.66 16.58 -17.58
N VAL A 435 -23.59 16.30 -18.49
CA VAL A 435 -23.32 15.91 -19.88
C VAL A 435 -23.92 16.94 -20.82
N GLU A 436 -23.13 17.45 -21.76
CA GLU A 436 -23.60 18.38 -22.79
C GLU A 436 -24.45 17.62 -23.83
N SER A 437 -25.56 18.22 -24.25
CA SER A 437 -26.49 17.57 -25.22
C SER A 437 -25.85 17.24 -26.55
N ALA A 438 -24.82 17.98 -26.97
CA ALA A 438 -24.12 17.80 -28.22
C ALA A 438 -23.05 16.71 -28.21
N ALA A 439 -22.77 16.10 -27.03
CA ALA A 439 -21.66 15.17 -26.88
C ALA A 439 -22.04 13.98 -25.97
N PRO A 440 -22.59 12.91 -26.54
CA PRO A 440 -22.98 11.76 -25.74
C PRO A 440 -21.73 11.06 -25.14
N VAL A 441 -21.86 10.67 -23.86
CA VAL A 441 -20.88 9.80 -23.21
C VAL A 441 -21.14 8.35 -23.64
N ALA A 442 -20.12 7.68 -24.15
CA ALA A 442 -20.23 6.30 -24.60
C ALA A 442 -20.68 5.39 -23.44
N ASP A 443 -21.66 4.52 -23.70
CA ASP A 443 -22.21 3.57 -22.71
C ASP A 443 -22.53 4.20 -21.35
N LEU A 444 -23.15 5.39 -21.35
CA LEU A 444 -23.57 6.05 -20.11
C LEU A 444 -24.64 5.24 -19.38
N ASP A 445 -25.63 4.71 -20.11
CA ASP A 445 -26.74 3.96 -19.52
C ASP A 445 -26.24 2.67 -18.83
N GLY A 446 -25.32 1.92 -19.46
CA GLY A 446 -24.69 0.74 -18.86
C GLY A 446 -23.89 1.08 -17.59
N PHE A 447 -23.17 2.19 -17.62
CA PHE A 447 -22.45 2.68 -16.43
C PHE A 447 -23.43 3.08 -15.31
N MET A 448 -24.50 3.84 -15.64
CA MET A 448 -25.51 4.24 -14.65
C MET A 448 -26.22 3.03 -14.04
N ALA A 449 -26.56 2.03 -14.84
CA ALA A 449 -27.15 0.77 -14.36
C ALA A 449 -26.19 0.02 -13.42
N SER A 450 -24.90 -0.02 -13.74
CA SER A 450 -23.89 -0.63 -12.88
C SER A 450 -23.75 0.09 -11.53
N MET A 451 -23.73 1.43 -11.54
CA MET A 451 -23.66 2.22 -10.32
C MET A 451 -24.94 2.10 -9.49
N ALA A 452 -26.13 2.03 -10.11
CA ALA A 452 -27.38 1.78 -9.43
C ALA A 452 -27.38 0.42 -8.72
N ALA A 453 -26.86 -0.61 -9.37
CA ALA A 453 -26.73 -1.94 -8.77
C ALA A 453 -25.77 -1.96 -7.57
N LEU A 454 -24.66 -1.22 -7.63
CA LEU A 454 -23.75 -1.06 -6.48
C LEU A 454 -24.40 -0.26 -5.35
N ALA A 455 -25.19 0.76 -5.66
CA ALA A 455 -25.85 1.62 -4.70
C ALA A 455 -27.13 1.02 -4.08
N ASP A 456 -27.61 -0.12 -4.57
CA ASP A 456 -28.76 -0.83 -3.98
C ASP A 456 -28.56 -1.14 -2.49
N LYS A 457 -27.30 -1.35 -2.08
CA LYS A 457 -26.91 -1.47 -0.68
C LYS A 457 -26.16 -0.21 -0.23
N PRO A 458 -26.66 0.50 0.80
CA PRO A 458 -25.95 1.64 1.39
C PRO A 458 -24.57 1.22 1.91
N LEU A 459 -23.55 2.09 1.82
CA LEU A 459 -22.22 1.83 2.37
C LEU A 459 -22.26 1.50 3.86
N GLN A 460 -23.16 2.14 4.60
CA GLN A 460 -23.36 1.91 6.03
C GLN A 460 -23.85 0.49 6.36
N SER A 461 -24.38 -0.25 5.39
CA SER A 461 -24.81 -1.65 5.57
C SER A 461 -23.64 -2.64 5.54
N PHE A 462 -22.50 -2.26 5.01
CA PHE A 462 -21.29 -3.07 5.01
C PHE A 462 -20.55 -2.92 6.33
N SER A 463 -19.92 -4.00 6.80
CA SER A 463 -19.15 -3.98 8.03
C SER A 463 -17.94 -3.05 7.92
N GLY A 464 -17.83 -2.11 8.86
CA GLY A 464 -16.64 -1.29 9.06
C GLY A 464 -15.67 -1.89 10.08
N ALA A 465 -15.92 -3.10 10.54
CA ALA A 465 -15.05 -3.77 11.51
C ALA A 465 -13.93 -4.52 10.80
N TRP A 466 -12.71 -4.24 11.20
CA TRP A 466 -11.57 -5.05 10.80
C TRP A 466 -11.65 -6.43 11.48
N LYS A 467 -11.43 -7.50 10.72
CA LYS A 467 -11.48 -8.86 11.23
C LYS A 467 -10.07 -9.45 11.23
N PRO A 468 -9.55 -9.92 12.37
CA PRO A 468 -8.28 -10.62 12.42
C PRO A 468 -8.40 -11.93 11.62
N ILE A 469 -7.27 -12.42 11.11
CA ILE A 469 -7.21 -13.74 10.48
C ILE A 469 -7.50 -14.79 11.55
N PRO A 470 -8.46 -15.71 11.31
CA PRO A 470 -8.70 -16.82 12.21
C PRO A 470 -7.43 -17.68 12.33
N GLN A 471 -6.95 -17.86 13.55
CA GLN A 471 -5.83 -18.75 13.81
C GLN A 471 -6.32 -20.17 14.05
N GLN A 472 -5.61 -21.13 13.48
CA GLN A 472 -5.83 -22.54 13.71
C GLN A 472 -4.64 -23.10 14.49
N LEU A 473 -4.92 -23.64 15.67
CA LEU A 473 -3.90 -24.37 16.43
C LEU A 473 -3.60 -25.69 15.72
N VAL A 474 -2.36 -25.89 15.34
CA VAL A 474 -1.88 -27.18 14.82
C VAL A 474 -1.68 -28.12 15.99
N PRO A 475 -2.41 -29.26 16.03
CA PRO A 475 -2.20 -30.25 17.10
C PRO A 475 -0.75 -30.75 17.10
N ILE A 476 -0.10 -30.70 18.24
CA ILE A 476 1.24 -31.24 18.45
C ILE A 476 1.10 -32.61 19.11
N ALA A 477 1.57 -33.65 18.43
CA ALA A 477 1.54 -35.00 18.99
C ALA A 477 2.38 -35.08 20.28
N PRO A 478 1.86 -35.69 21.36
CA PRO A 478 2.61 -35.84 22.59
C PRO A 478 3.83 -36.75 22.36
N THR A 479 4.93 -36.42 23.03
CA THR A 479 6.13 -37.26 23.04
C THR A 479 6.07 -38.30 24.16
N LYS A 480 6.87 -39.35 24.05
CA LYS A 480 6.99 -40.34 25.15
C LYS A 480 7.67 -39.67 26.35
N PRO A 481 7.10 -39.80 27.58
CA PRO A 481 7.72 -39.27 28.78
C PRO A 481 9.09 -39.91 29.02
N ALA A 482 10.06 -39.09 29.43
CA ALA A 482 11.37 -39.55 29.88
C ALA A 482 11.61 -39.08 31.33
N ALA A 483 12.01 -40.00 32.19
CA ALA A 483 12.26 -39.69 33.62
C ALA A 483 13.54 -38.86 33.81
N THR A 484 14.47 -38.95 32.93
CA THR A 484 15.74 -38.22 32.91
C THR A 484 15.94 -37.58 31.52
N ALA A 485 16.68 -36.49 31.50
CA ALA A 485 16.95 -35.82 30.23
C ALA A 485 17.66 -36.77 29.25
N PRO A 486 17.14 -36.96 28.04
CA PRO A 486 17.84 -37.70 27.01
C PRO A 486 19.21 -37.09 26.67
N VAL A 487 20.08 -37.87 26.05
CA VAL A 487 21.40 -37.37 25.62
C VAL A 487 21.27 -36.16 24.74
N GLY A 488 22.00 -35.09 25.03
CA GLY A 488 21.98 -33.83 24.30
C GLY A 488 20.88 -32.85 24.77
N MET A 489 20.01 -33.28 25.68
CA MET A 489 18.95 -32.40 26.24
C MET A 489 19.28 -31.97 27.67
N VAL A 490 18.65 -30.91 28.13
CA VAL A 490 18.65 -30.41 29.50
C VAL A 490 17.24 -30.43 30.07
N THR A 491 17.12 -30.59 31.38
CA THR A 491 15.83 -30.50 32.08
C THR A 491 15.54 -29.04 32.38
N ILE A 492 14.43 -28.53 31.89
CA ILE A 492 13.85 -27.27 32.32
C ILE A 492 12.92 -27.59 33.49
N PRO A 493 13.15 -27.02 34.71
CA PRO A 493 12.39 -27.39 35.89
C PRO A 493 10.96 -26.92 35.81
N ALA A 494 10.08 -27.58 36.58
CA ALA A 494 8.71 -27.06 36.79
C ALA A 494 8.76 -25.73 37.52
N GLY A 495 7.80 -24.88 37.23
CA GLY A 495 7.70 -23.58 37.88
C GLY A 495 6.65 -22.70 37.25
N SER A 496 6.44 -21.56 37.84
CA SER A 496 5.45 -20.60 37.41
C SER A 496 6.14 -19.39 36.78
N PHE A 497 5.66 -18.91 35.65
CA PHE A 497 6.19 -17.71 35.01
C PHE A 497 5.11 -16.86 34.37
N ASP A 498 5.41 -15.60 34.15
CA ASP A 498 4.55 -14.69 33.41
C ASP A 498 4.91 -14.73 31.93
N PHE A 499 4.09 -15.45 31.16
CA PHE A 499 4.15 -15.41 29.71
C PHE A 499 3.68 -14.04 29.24
N LYS A 500 4.48 -13.36 28.44
CA LYS A 500 4.18 -12.03 27.92
C LYS A 500 4.51 -12.00 26.44
N VAL A 501 3.55 -11.53 25.64
CA VAL A 501 3.76 -11.25 24.22
C VAL A 501 3.26 -9.85 23.92
N GLY A 502 4.13 -9.02 23.37
CA GLY A 502 3.76 -7.79 22.70
C GLY A 502 3.24 -8.10 21.30
N GLY A 503 2.35 -7.29 20.78
CA GLY A 503 1.96 -7.40 19.38
C GLY A 503 3.15 -7.23 18.45
N VAL A 504 3.10 -7.85 17.28
CA VAL A 504 4.10 -7.63 16.25
C VAL A 504 3.97 -6.18 15.77
N GLU A 505 4.90 -5.35 16.21
CA GLU A 505 5.05 -3.98 15.72
C GLU A 505 6.06 -4.00 14.58
N VAL A 506 5.64 -3.57 13.41
CA VAL A 506 6.51 -3.67 12.23
C VAL A 506 7.18 -2.35 11.90
N GLU A 507 6.52 -1.23 12.12
CA GLU A 507 7.09 0.09 11.94
C GLU A 507 6.53 1.09 12.95
N GLY A 508 7.38 1.55 13.83
CA GLY A 508 7.36 2.85 14.48
C GLY A 508 6.20 3.23 15.39
N TYR A 509 5.09 2.50 15.46
CA TYR A 509 3.96 2.87 16.32
C TYR A 509 3.16 1.69 16.83
N THR A 510 2.75 1.79 18.08
CA THR A 510 2.10 0.78 18.92
C THR A 510 0.71 0.29 18.47
N TRP A 511 0.08 0.93 17.51
CA TRP A 511 -1.19 0.45 16.92
C TRP A 511 -1.02 -0.38 15.65
N ALA A 512 0.16 -0.39 15.07
CA ALA A 512 0.46 -1.29 13.97
C ALA A 512 0.71 -2.69 14.52
N GLY A 513 0.02 -3.68 14.01
CA GLY A 513 0.24 -5.06 14.44
C GLY A 513 -0.99 -5.92 14.25
N MET A 514 -0.82 -7.19 14.50
CA MET A 514 -1.87 -8.19 14.34
C MET A 514 -2.42 -8.62 15.69
N ASP A 515 -3.74 -8.60 15.83
CA ASP A 515 -4.42 -9.18 16.97
C ASP A 515 -4.57 -10.69 16.77
N PHE A 516 -4.20 -11.49 17.75
CA PHE A 516 -4.39 -12.94 17.76
C PHE A 516 -4.86 -13.43 19.14
N GLN A 517 -5.34 -14.67 19.18
CA GLN A 517 -5.96 -15.25 20.36
C GLN A 517 -5.20 -16.49 20.81
N TYR A 518 -4.71 -16.48 22.03
CA TYR A 518 -4.20 -17.69 22.69
C TYR A 518 -5.35 -18.58 23.21
N PRO A 519 -5.10 -19.88 23.44
CA PRO A 519 -6.14 -20.82 23.88
C PRO A 519 -6.86 -20.45 25.19
N TRP A 520 -6.23 -19.65 26.05
CA TRP A 520 -6.78 -19.19 27.32
C TRP A 520 -7.50 -17.85 27.25
N GLU A 521 -7.60 -17.26 26.07
CA GLU A 521 -8.23 -15.95 25.86
C GLU A 521 -9.60 -16.07 25.23
N SER A 522 -10.51 -15.19 25.58
CA SER A 522 -11.87 -15.14 25.04
C SER A 522 -11.98 -14.35 23.72
N THR A 523 -11.01 -13.48 23.44
CA THR A 523 -10.99 -12.62 22.26
C THR A 523 -9.57 -12.40 21.78
N ALA A 524 -9.40 -12.16 20.48
CA ALA A 524 -8.12 -11.75 19.90
C ALA A 524 -7.71 -10.38 20.47
N ARG A 525 -6.43 -10.22 20.70
CA ARG A 525 -5.82 -8.97 21.20
C ARG A 525 -4.37 -8.87 20.76
N ARG A 526 -3.80 -7.70 20.93
CA ARG A 526 -2.42 -7.41 20.51
C ARG A 526 -1.39 -7.69 21.59
N TYR A 527 -1.74 -7.49 22.85
CA TYR A 527 -0.87 -7.67 23.99
C TYR A 527 -1.41 -8.77 24.89
N HIS A 528 -0.54 -9.71 25.24
CA HIS A 528 -0.89 -10.90 26.00
C HIS A 528 -0.07 -10.98 27.27
N ARG A 529 -0.72 -11.34 28.35
CA ARG A 529 -0.07 -11.69 29.60
C ARG A 529 -0.86 -12.80 30.27
N HIS A 530 -0.17 -13.88 30.60
CA HIS A 530 -0.79 -15.01 31.29
C HIS A 530 0.18 -15.67 32.23
N ARG A 531 -0.25 -15.92 33.46
CA ARG A 531 0.53 -16.70 34.46
C ARG A 531 0.38 -18.18 34.15
N ILE A 532 1.50 -18.85 33.80
CA ILE A 532 1.51 -20.27 33.44
C ILE A 532 2.24 -21.09 34.48
N GLU A 533 1.61 -22.17 34.95
CA GLU A 533 2.24 -23.21 35.76
C GLU A 533 2.85 -24.27 34.82
N MET A 534 4.15 -24.19 34.62
CA MET A 534 4.90 -25.07 33.75
C MET A 534 5.23 -26.38 34.43
N LYS A 535 4.98 -27.51 33.76
CA LYS A 535 5.55 -28.81 34.15
C LYS A 535 7.00 -28.87 33.72
N ALA A 536 7.82 -29.67 34.38
CA ALA A 536 9.18 -29.93 33.91
C ALA A 536 9.16 -30.60 32.53
N PHE A 537 10.07 -30.20 31.67
CA PHE A 537 10.24 -30.77 30.34
C PHE A 537 11.72 -30.81 29.95
N HIS A 538 12.05 -31.57 28.90
CA HIS A 538 13.40 -31.65 28.37
C HIS A 538 13.51 -30.81 27.11
N PHE A 539 14.61 -30.09 26.98
CA PHE A 539 14.88 -29.16 25.88
C PHE A 539 16.26 -29.43 25.30
N ASP A 540 16.45 -29.37 24.00
CA ASP A 540 17.76 -29.55 23.37
C ASP A 540 18.70 -28.45 23.85
N ARG A 541 19.94 -28.85 24.21
CA ARG A 541 20.97 -27.91 24.66
C ARG A 541 21.42 -26.97 23.53
N TYR A 542 21.45 -27.50 22.32
CA TYR A 542 21.87 -26.80 21.13
C TYR A 542 20.79 -26.87 20.06
N PRO A 543 20.75 -25.91 19.11
CA PRO A 543 19.96 -26.06 17.90
C PRO A 543 20.31 -27.37 17.18
N VAL A 544 19.37 -27.88 16.39
CA VAL A 544 19.62 -29.05 15.53
C VAL A 544 20.76 -28.73 14.58
N THR A 545 21.79 -29.59 14.58
CA THR A 545 22.97 -29.37 13.75
C THR A 545 22.78 -29.93 12.34
N ASN A 546 23.61 -29.48 11.40
CA ASN A 546 23.67 -30.07 10.06
C ASN A 546 23.92 -31.58 10.09
N ALA A 547 24.84 -32.05 10.94
CA ALA A 547 25.13 -33.49 11.10
C ALA A 547 23.90 -34.26 11.60
N ASP A 548 23.12 -33.70 12.54
CA ASP A 548 21.94 -34.39 13.06
C ASP A 548 20.81 -34.39 12.00
N PHE A 549 20.63 -33.31 11.26
CA PHE A 549 19.65 -33.26 10.19
C PHE A 549 20.04 -34.21 9.03
N LYS A 550 21.35 -34.35 8.74
CA LYS A 550 21.85 -35.32 7.77
C LYS A 550 21.50 -36.77 8.13
N LYS A 551 21.61 -37.13 9.41
CA LYS A 551 21.18 -38.46 9.89
C LYS A 551 19.70 -38.71 9.63
N PHE A 552 18.86 -37.67 9.81
CA PHE A 552 17.44 -37.78 9.51
C PHE A 552 17.19 -38.01 8.02
N ILE A 553 17.82 -37.20 7.15
CA ILE A 553 17.71 -37.38 5.69
C ILE A 553 18.16 -38.78 5.26
N ASP A 554 19.33 -39.23 5.74
CA ASP A 554 19.88 -40.52 5.36
C ASP A 554 19.03 -41.71 5.85
N ALA A 555 18.42 -41.57 7.02
CA ALA A 555 17.59 -42.61 7.61
C ALA A 555 16.20 -42.73 6.99
N THR A 556 15.66 -41.64 6.46
CA THR A 556 14.26 -41.57 6.03
C THR A 556 14.07 -41.36 4.53
N GLY A 557 15.08 -40.85 3.85
CA GLY A 557 14.94 -40.37 2.47
C GLY A 557 13.98 -39.20 2.35
N TYR A 558 13.85 -38.39 3.40
CA TYR A 558 12.87 -37.27 3.46
C TYR A 558 13.15 -36.25 2.34
N HIS A 559 12.06 -35.84 1.69
CA HIS A 559 12.03 -34.75 0.75
C HIS A 559 10.80 -33.89 1.08
N PRO A 560 10.93 -32.54 1.18
CA PRO A 560 9.79 -31.67 1.37
C PRO A 560 8.89 -31.64 0.14
N ALA A 561 7.65 -31.22 0.33
CA ALA A 561 6.73 -30.96 -0.78
C ALA A 561 7.18 -29.76 -1.62
N ASP A 562 7.72 -28.74 -0.97
CA ASP A 562 8.38 -27.60 -1.58
C ASP A 562 9.87 -27.66 -1.27
N ASP A 563 10.68 -27.97 -2.28
CA ASP A 563 12.13 -28.06 -2.16
C ASP A 563 12.87 -26.78 -2.59
N HIS A 564 12.14 -25.72 -2.91
CA HIS A 564 12.75 -24.44 -3.21
C HIS A 564 13.57 -23.97 -2.00
N ASN A 565 14.83 -23.74 -2.22
CA ASN A 565 15.82 -23.40 -1.19
C ASN A 565 16.05 -24.45 -0.07
N PHE A 566 15.41 -25.62 -0.10
CA PHE A 566 15.63 -26.64 0.91
C PHE A 566 17.10 -27.05 0.99
N LEU A 567 17.70 -26.90 2.16
CA LEU A 567 19.11 -27.16 2.44
C LEU A 567 20.07 -26.49 1.44
N ARG A 568 19.77 -25.29 1.02
CA ARG A 568 20.52 -24.53 0.01
C ARG A 568 22.00 -24.37 0.32
N ASP A 569 22.38 -24.36 1.61
CA ASP A 569 23.77 -24.28 2.04
C ASP A 569 24.55 -25.59 1.89
N TRP A 570 23.86 -26.67 1.60
CA TRP A 570 24.51 -27.98 1.41
C TRP A 570 25.06 -28.12 -0.01
N VAL A 571 26.13 -28.92 -0.15
CA VAL A 571 26.75 -29.20 -1.43
C VAL A 571 26.64 -30.70 -1.70
N ASN A 572 26.08 -31.07 -2.85
CA ASN A 572 25.89 -32.49 -3.24
C ASN A 572 25.14 -33.31 -2.17
N GLY A 573 24.16 -32.75 -1.50
CA GLY A 573 23.36 -33.44 -0.48
C GLY A 573 24.06 -33.63 0.87
N ALA A 574 25.12 -32.88 1.14
CA ALA A 574 25.84 -32.89 2.41
C ALA A 574 26.18 -31.47 2.89
N PRO A 575 26.34 -31.28 4.21
CA PRO A 575 26.84 -30.02 4.75
C PRO A 575 28.22 -29.67 4.14
N ARG A 576 28.51 -28.38 4.03
CA ARG A 576 29.85 -27.91 3.66
C ARG A 576 30.88 -28.37 4.67
N ASP A 577 32.12 -28.53 4.24
CA ASP A 577 33.23 -28.93 5.11
C ASP A 577 33.33 -28.02 6.34
N GLY A 578 33.36 -28.62 7.53
CA GLY A 578 33.42 -27.92 8.82
C GLY A 578 32.08 -27.32 9.30
N TRP A 579 30.96 -27.61 8.63
CA TRP A 579 29.64 -27.14 9.02
C TRP A 579 28.80 -28.14 9.79
N ASP A 580 29.33 -29.35 10.04
CA ASP A 580 28.60 -30.41 10.72
C ASP A 580 27.94 -29.97 12.04
N ASN A 581 28.67 -29.20 12.85
CA ASN A 581 28.21 -28.71 14.15
C ASN A 581 27.55 -27.34 14.11
N LYS A 582 27.36 -26.74 12.94
CA LYS A 582 26.56 -25.51 12.81
C LYS A 582 25.08 -25.85 12.76
N PRO A 583 24.20 -24.94 13.22
CA PRO A 583 22.76 -25.14 13.08
C PRO A 583 22.37 -25.38 11.62
N VAL A 584 21.43 -26.29 11.40
CA VAL A 584 20.83 -26.47 10.08
C VAL A 584 19.97 -25.23 9.75
N THR A 585 20.10 -24.76 8.52
CA THR A 585 19.39 -23.62 7.95
C THR A 585 18.67 -24.04 6.67
N TRP A 586 17.84 -23.17 6.12
CA TRP A 586 17.07 -23.45 4.91
C TRP A 586 16.15 -24.68 5.04
N VAL A 587 15.48 -24.78 6.16
CA VAL A 587 14.43 -25.77 6.46
C VAL A 587 13.13 -25.08 6.81
N SER A 588 12.03 -25.60 6.31
CA SER A 588 10.68 -25.10 6.64
C SER A 588 10.24 -25.54 8.04
N LEU A 589 9.11 -24.99 8.50
CA LEU A 589 8.48 -25.46 9.73
C LEU A 589 8.04 -26.93 9.61
N GLU A 590 7.59 -27.35 8.45
CA GLU A 590 7.21 -28.73 8.14
C GLU A 590 8.40 -29.68 8.21
N ASP A 591 9.55 -29.26 7.67
CA ASP A 591 10.81 -30.03 7.75
C ASP A 591 11.27 -30.19 9.20
N ALA A 592 11.20 -29.10 9.97
CA ALA A 592 11.55 -29.11 11.40
C ALA A 592 10.62 -30.04 12.20
N ARG A 593 9.31 -30.06 11.89
CA ARG A 593 8.35 -31.00 12.49
C ARG A 593 8.65 -32.45 12.11
N ALA A 594 8.96 -32.72 10.85
CA ALA A 594 9.32 -34.05 10.38
C ALA A 594 10.57 -34.58 11.07
N TYR A 595 11.62 -33.74 11.18
CA TYR A 595 12.82 -34.07 11.95
C TYR A 595 12.49 -34.36 13.43
N ALA A 596 11.75 -33.47 14.08
CA ALA A 596 11.41 -33.62 15.49
C ALA A 596 10.64 -34.94 15.74
N GLN A 597 9.67 -35.27 14.89
CA GLN A 597 8.92 -36.53 14.98
C GLN A 597 9.81 -37.74 14.80
N TRP A 598 10.71 -37.72 13.81
CA TRP A 598 11.68 -38.81 13.61
C TRP A 598 12.59 -39.00 14.81
N ALA A 599 13.06 -37.91 15.41
CA ALA A 599 13.92 -37.91 16.57
C ALA A 599 13.18 -38.29 17.89
N GLY A 600 11.86 -38.59 17.83
CA GLY A 600 11.05 -38.87 19.01
C GLY A 600 10.80 -37.63 19.88
N LYS A 601 10.92 -36.45 19.30
CA LYS A 601 10.76 -35.13 19.91
C LYS A 601 9.58 -34.39 19.29
N ARG A 602 9.35 -33.17 19.72
CA ARG A 602 8.45 -32.20 19.11
C ARG A 602 9.05 -30.80 19.16
N LEU A 603 8.56 -29.90 18.36
CA LEU A 603 8.87 -28.49 18.54
C LEU A 603 8.27 -27.97 19.85
N PRO A 604 8.93 -27.02 20.51
CA PRO A 604 8.37 -26.42 21.71
C PRO A 604 7.14 -25.57 21.37
N HIS A 605 6.22 -25.45 22.34
CA HIS A 605 5.26 -24.36 22.30
C HIS A 605 5.97 -23.03 22.56
N GLU A 606 5.39 -21.94 22.11
CA GLU A 606 5.94 -20.60 22.29
C GLU A 606 6.22 -20.25 23.75
N TRP A 607 5.31 -20.62 24.65
CA TRP A 607 5.49 -20.42 26.09
C TRP A 607 6.57 -21.33 26.71
N GLU A 608 6.78 -22.54 26.17
CA GLU A 608 7.89 -23.41 26.61
C GLU A 608 9.23 -22.81 26.17
N TRP A 609 9.29 -22.30 24.94
CA TRP A 609 10.48 -21.64 24.43
C TRP A 609 10.81 -20.38 25.23
N GLN A 610 9.81 -19.53 25.49
CA GLN A 610 9.99 -18.31 26.28
C GLN A 610 10.45 -18.65 27.72
N TYR A 611 9.83 -19.66 28.35
CA TYR A 611 10.19 -20.08 29.68
C TYR A 611 11.62 -20.65 29.74
N ALA A 612 12.03 -21.44 28.77
CA ALA A 612 13.39 -21.98 28.68
C ALA A 612 14.43 -20.86 28.52
N ALA A 613 14.11 -19.82 27.77
CA ALA A 613 15.01 -18.68 27.54
C ALA A 613 15.05 -17.70 28.72
N GLN A 614 13.89 -17.41 29.33
CA GLN A 614 13.73 -16.39 30.37
C GLN A 614 13.98 -16.90 31.78
N GLY A 615 13.73 -18.17 32.04
CA GLY A 615 13.76 -18.74 33.41
C GLY A 615 12.62 -18.26 34.29
N GLN A 616 12.80 -18.38 35.61
CA GLN A 616 11.82 -17.95 36.63
C GLN A 616 12.10 -16.54 37.17
N ASP A 617 13.26 -16.00 36.92
CA ASP A 617 13.73 -14.71 37.43
C ASP A 617 13.28 -13.53 36.56
N GLY A 618 12.67 -13.79 35.42
CA GLY A 618 12.09 -12.76 34.56
C GLY A 618 13.12 -11.96 33.76
N ARG A 619 14.34 -12.49 33.60
CA ARG A 619 15.40 -11.85 32.79
C ARG A 619 14.93 -11.52 31.39
N ILE A 620 15.47 -10.45 30.83
CA ILE A 620 15.13 -9.98 29.46
C ILE A 620 15.76 -10.89 28.41
N TYR A 621 17.02 -11.27 28.60
CA TYR A 621 17.76 -12.14 27.68
C TYR A 621 18.19 -13.43 28.38
N PRO A 622 18.50 -14.51 27.67
CA PRO A 622 18.97 -15.75 28.31
C PRO A 622 20.19 -15.59 29.21
N TRP A 623 21.00 -14.58 28.97
CA TRP A 623 22.21 -14.25 29.73
C TRP A 623 22.03 -13.18 30.81
N GLY A 624 20.83 -12.56 30.95
CA GLY A 624 20.53 -11.52 31.95
C GLY A 624 19.75 -10.34 31.39
N ASP A 625 19.84 -9.18 32.03
CA ASP A 625 19.03 -8.00 31.69
C ASP A 625 19.76 -6.98 30.81
N GLN A 626 21.03 -7.18 30.54
CA GLN A 626 21.82 -6.26 29.72
C GLN A 626 22.07 -6.85 28.34
N TRP A 627 22.00 -5.97 27.33
CA TRP A 627 22.44 -6.30 25.99
C TRP A 627 23.96 -6.33 25.94
N ASN A 628 24.55 -7.44 25.47
CA ASN A 628 26.01 -7.61 25.30
C ASN A 628 26.40 -7.36 23.84
#